data_a68087c6d52c7cc1ae9da4d21887a8ff
#
_entry.id   a68087c6d52c7cc1ae9da4d21887a8ff
#
_cell.length_a   1.000
_cell.length_b   1.000
_cell.length_c   1.000
_cell.angle_alpha   90.00
_cell.angle_beta   90.00
_cell.angle_gamma   90.00
#
_symmetry.space_group_name_H-M   'P 1'
#
loop_
_entity.id
_entity.type
_entity.pdbx_description
1 polymer ?
#
loop_
_entity_poly.entity_id
_entity_poly.type
_entity_poly.pdbx_seq_one_letter_code
_entity_poly.pdbx_strand_id
1 'polypeptide(L)'
;LEKTKAEWVIWSAGTFQFLIYKRMVANDNWYIGAGGKGGPSRTNAIDRDACIHFIRAALSSSTITKFLIISALSSRRDRAAWWDDESWAMARKINEEMPTYYKAKLAADETLTALGEQKKGFGYIVLRPGGLTDDKEVGKISFGKTKARGMVTRGDVAEVAVKLLEKESVRGWFDLLGGEEETDAAVERVLREGINSMEGEDLEAMKKDVAPL
;
A
#
# COMPACT_ATOMS: atom_id res chain seq x y z
N LEU A 1 -13.38 13.41 -8.58
CA LEU A 1 -13.35 12.02 -9.00
C LEU A 1 -14.45 11.68 -10.00
N GLU A 2 -15.69 12.07 -9.75
CA GLU A 2 -16.82 11.74 -10.65
C GLU A 2 -16.68 12.35 -12.06
N LYS A 3 -16.13 13.57 -12.18
CA LYS A 3 -15.92 14.23 -13.49
C LYS A 3 -14.92 13.50 -14.39
N THR A 4 -14.06 12.67 -13.84
CA THR A 4 -12.99 11.98 -14.57
C THR A 4 -13.35 10.57 -14.96
N LYS A 5 -14.48 10.02 -14.49
CA LYS A 5 -14.87 8.61 -14.66
C LYS A 5 -13.78 7.64 -14.21
N ALA A 6 -12.96 8.04 -13.23
CA ALA A 6 -11.93 7.19 -12.66
C ALA A 6 -12.58 5.99 -11.96
N GLU A 7 -11.99 4.81 -12.14
CA GLU A 7 -12.44 3.57 -11.50
C GLU A 7 -11.49 3.14 -10.38
N TRP A 8 -10.24 3.55 -10.45
CA TRP A 8 -9.21 3.19 -9.49
C TRP A 8 -8.47 4.41 -8.98
N VAL A 9 -7.99 4.33 -7.75
CA VAL A 9 -7.08 5.33 -7.16
C VAL A 9 -5.81 4.62 -6.73
N ILE A 10 -4.65 5.18 -7.10
CA ILE A 10 -3.35 4.79 -6.57
C ILE A 10 -2.83 5.97 -5.74
N TRP A 11 -2.59 5.73 -4.44
CA TRP A 11 -1.93 6.67 -3.57
C TRP A 11 -0.48 6.26 -3.35
N SER A 12 0.45 6.97 -3.98
CA SER A 12 1.89 6.78 -3.81
C SER A 12 2.47 7.96 -3.05
N ALA A 13 2.47 7.87 -1.73
CA ALA A 13 3.10 8.84 -0.86
C ALA A 13 4.55 8.41 -0.61
N GLY A 14 5.52 9.15 -1.12
CA GLY A 14 6.93 8.85 -0.92
C GLY A 14 7.81 10.03 -1.30
N THR A 15 8.92 10.17 -0.60
CA THR A 15 9.96 11.13 -0.93
C THR A 15 10.51 10.87 -2.32
N PHE A 16 10.40 11.87 -3.21
CA PHE A 16 10.96 11.98 -4.54
C PHE A 16 10.16 11.52 -5.75
N GLN A 17 10.02 12.51 -6.63
CA GLN A 17 9.63 12.51 -8.04
C GLN A 17 8.22 12.03 -8.36
N PHE A 18 7.49 12.97 -8.96
CA PHE A 18 6.32 12.70 -9.77
C PHE A 18 6.68 11.68 -10.86
N LEU A 19 6.30 10.43 -10.65
CA LEU A 19 6.24 9.48 -11.74
C LEU A 19 4.78 9.45 -12.23
N ILE A 20 4.53 10.23 -13.26
CA ILE A 20 3.33 10.08 -14.08
C ILE A 20 3.58 8.84 -14.94
N TYR A 21 3.08 7.70 -14.52
CA TYR A 21 2.99 6.54 -15.42
C TYR A 21 1.79 6.73 -16.35
N LYS A 22 2.09 7.15 -17.56
CA LYS A 22 1.14 7.06 -18.66
C LYS A 22 1.26 5.67 -19.28
N ARG A 23 0.51 4.71 -18.77
CA ARG A 23 0.26 3.49 -19.55
C ARG A 23 -0.96 3.76 -20.42
N MET A 24 -0.78 3.59 -21.73
CA MET A 24 -1.85 3.58 -22.72
C MET A 24 -2.71 2.33 -22.51
N VAL A 25 -3.70 2.43 -21.65
CA VAL A 25 -4.90 1.61 -21.67
C VAL A 25 -6.03 2.57 -22.02
N ALA A 26 -6.94 2.16 -22.88
CA ALA A 26 -7.90 3.00 -23.58
C ALA A 26 -8.92 3.77 -22.72
N ASN A 27 -8.74 3.88 -21.42
CA ASN A 27 -9.55 4.67 -20.50
C ASN A 27 -8.63 5.41 -19.53
N ASP A 28 -8.68 6.75 -19.58
CA ASP A 28 -7.80 7.70 -18.86
C ASP A 28 -8.11 7.78 -17.36
N ASN A 29 -7.66 6.82 -16.55
CA ASN A 29 -7.94 6.79 -15.11
C ASN A 29 -6.68 6.91 -14.26
N TRP A 30 -6.37 8.13 -13.77
CA TRP A 30 -5.13 8.43 -13.03
C TRP A 30 -5.39 9.23 -11.77
N TYR A 31 -4.84 8.81 -10.62
CA TYR A 31 -4.55 9.68 -9.50
C TYR A 31 -3.34 9.17 -8.72
N ILE A 32 -2.33 10.01 -8.58
CA ILE A 32 -1.11 9.74 -7.82
C ILE A 32 -0.92 10.85 -6.81
N GLY A 33 -0.89 10.51 -5.53
CA GLY A 33 -0.50 11.41 -4.47
C GLY A 33 0.94 11.17 -4.05
N ALA A 34 1.72 12.21 -3.84
CA ALA A 34 3.11 12.13 -3.45
C ALA A 34 3.32 12.68 -2.03
N GLY A 35 3.89 11.89 -1.16
CA GLY A 35 4.30 12.32 0.18
C GLY A 35 5.57 13.17 0.17
N GLY A 36 5.83 13.86 1.26
CA GLY A 36 6.71 14.99 1.22
C GLY A 36 8.03 14.91 1.97
N LYS A 37 9.08 15.38 1.35
CA LYS A 37 10.19 16.01 2.06
C LYS A 37 9.66 17.28 2.74
N GLY A 38 9.96 17.50 4.00
CA GLY A 38 9.56 18.72 4.70
C GLY A 38 9.26 18.52 6.17
N GLY A 39 9.71 17.41 6.74
CA GLY A 39 9.60 17.12 8.17
C GLY A 39 8.22 16.65 8.63
N PRO A 40 8.02 16.51 9.95
CA PRO A 40 6.84 15.84 10.54
C PRO A 40 5.50 16.47 10.14
N SER A 41 5.41 17.79 10.05
CA SER A 41 4.18 18.50 9.68
C SER A 41 3.73 18.12 8.27
N ARG A 42 4.64 18.09 7.31
CA ARG A 42 4.32 17.73 5.92
C ARG A 42 4.02 16.26 5.76
N THR A 43 4.71 15.39 6.48
CA THR A 43 4.40 13.96 6.54
C THR A 43 2.97 13.74 7.03
N ASN A 44 2.57 14.36 8.13
CA ASN A 44 1.19 14.27 8.61
C ASN A 44 0.18 14.80 7.60
N ALA A 45 0.44 15.97 7.01
CA ALA A 45 -0.49 16.60 6.07
C ALA A 45 -0.69 15.76 4.78
N ILE A 46 0.35 15.08 4.28
CA ILE A 46 0.30 14.36 3.01
C ILE A 46 0.11 12.86 3.23
N ASP A 47 1.00 12.20 4.01
CA ASP A 47 1.00 10.75 4.14
C ASP A 47 -0.18 10.24 4.96
N ARG A 48 -0.71 11.07 5.88
CA ARG A 48 -1.89 10.74 6.69
C ARG A 48 -3.14 11.48 6.19
N ASP A 49 -3.20 12.80 6.39
CA ASP A 49 -4.47 13.54 6.30
C ASP A 49 -5.01 13.61 4.87
N ALA A 50 -4.18 13.96 3.90
CA ALA A 50 -4.60 13.98 2.50
C ALA A 50 -4.93 12.55 2.00
N CYS A 51 -4.13 11.54 2.37
CA CYS A 51 -4.42 10.15 2.02
C CYS A 51 -5.78 9.72 2.56
N ILE A 52 -6.08 9.98 3.84
CA ILE A 52 -7.36 9.65 4.48
C ILE A 52 -8.52 10.38 3.78
N HIS A 53 -8.35 11.65 3.42
CA HIS A 53 -9.35 12.38 2.65
C HIS A 53 -9.64 11.74 1.29
N PHE A 54 -8.59 11.31 0.56
CA PHE A 54 -8.77 10.61 -0.71
C PHE A 54 -9.40 9.23 -0.55
N ILE A 55 -9.06 8.48 0.49
CA ILE A 55 -9.71 7.20 0.82
C ILE A 55 -11.21 7.43 1.01
N ARG A 56 -11.62 8.40 1.84
CA ARG A 56 -13.03 8.71 2.09
C ARG A 56 -13.74 9.17 0.83
N ALA A 57 -13.13 10.03 0.05
CA ALA A 57 -13.68 10.48 -1.22
C ALA A 57 -13.86 9.33 -2.23
N ALA A 58 -12.92 8.40 -2.29
CA ALA A 58 -13.02 7.22 -3.15
C ALA A 58 -14.13 6.27 -2.70
N LEU A 59 -14.25 6.07 -1.40
CA LEU A 59 -15.31 5.22 -0.83
C LEU A 59 -16.71 5.83 -1.00
N SER A 60 -16.82 7.15 -1.01
CA SER A 60 -18.08 7.86 -1.26
C SER A 60 -18.44 7.98 -2.75
N SER A 61 -17.49 7.71 -3.65
CA SER A 61 -17.70 7.76 -5.10
C SER A 61 -18.49 6.54 -5.58
N SER A 62 -19.38 6.76 -6.57
CA SER A 62 -20.08 5.70 -7.26
C SER A 62 -19.26 5.04 -8.36
N THR A 63 -18.17 5.68 -8.82
CA THR A 63 -17.34 5.19 -9.93
C THR A 63 -16.07 4.50 -9.47
N ILE A 64 -15.53 4.85 -8.29
CA ILE A 64 -14.31 4.23 -7.78
C ILE A 64 -14.62 2.87 -7.19
N THR A 65 -13.98 1.87 -7.74
CA THR A 65 -14.13 0.45 -7.34
C THR A 65 -12.94 -0.08 -6.55
N LYS A 66 -11.76 0.57 -6.69
CA LYS A 66 -10.52 0.14 -6.02
C LYS A 66 -9.68 1.31 -5.54
N PHE A 67 -9.03 1.12 -4.39
CA PHE A 67 -8.01 2.02 -3.87
C PHE A 67 -6.74 1.23 -3.51
N LEU A 68 -5.61 1.62 -4.08
CA LEU A 68 -4.31 1.08 -3.75
C LEU A 68 -3.45 2.16 -3.09
N ILE A 69 -2.89 1.84 -1.93
CA ILE A 69 -1.90 2.68 -1.25
C ILE A 69 -0.51 2.03 -1.32
N ILE A 70 0.51 2.80 -1.70
CA ILE A 70 1.90 2.41 -1.51
C ILE A 70 2.30 2.81 -0.09
N SER A 71 2.36 1.82 0.78
CA SER A 71 2.69 1.98 2.18
C SER A 71 4.17 1.67 2.46
N ALA A 72 4.49 1.12 3.62
CA ALA A 72 5.83 0.73 4.01
C ALA A 72 5.81 -0.60 4.79
N LEU A 73 6.78 -1.44 4.53
CA LEU A 73 6.87 -2.78 5.10
C LEU A 73 6.82 -2.81 6.64
N SER A 74 7.45 -1.83 7.30
CA SER A 74 7.49 -1.74 8.76
C SER A 74 6.22 -1.16 9.41
N SER A 75 5.23 -0.67 8.62
CA SER A 75 4.01 -0.04 9.14
C SER A 75 3.02 -1.08 9.65
N ARG A 76 3.25 -1.60 10.87
CA ARG A 76 2.33 -2.50 11.57
C ARG A 76 2.45 -2.33 13.08
N ARG A 77 1.38 -2.66 13.81
CA ARG A 77 1.34 -2.54 15.28
C ARG A 77 2.10 -3.67 15.94
N ASP A 78 1.85 -4.87 15.49
CA ASP A 78 2.36 -6.08 16.12
C ASP A 78 3.37 -6.83 15.24
N ARG A 79 4.15 -7.68 15.87
CA ARG A 79 5.09 -8.55 15.17
C ARG A 79 4.32 -9.53 14.30
N ALA A 80 4.69 -9.59 13.01
CA ALA A 80 4.19 -10.62 12.13
C ALA A 80 4.66 -12.01 12.59
N ALA A 81 3.75 -12.99 12.55
CA ALA A 81 4.09 -14.36 13.00
C ALA A 81 5.21 -15.02 12.20
N TRP A 82 5.43 -14.59 10.96
CA TRP A 82 6.50 -15.09 10.08
C TRP A 82 7.81 -14.30 10.18
N TRP A 83 7.89 -13.28 11.06
CA TRP A 83 9.12 -12.52 11.30
C TRP A 83 9.90 -13.13 12.47
N ASP A 84 11.18 -13.37 12.25
CA ASP A 84 12.14 -13.70 13.30
C ASP A 84 12.48 -12.48 14.19
N ASP A 85 13.28 -12.69 15.22
CA ASP A 85 13.66 -11.63 16.17
C ASP A 85 14.46 -10.52 15.48
N GLU A 86 15.29 -10.84 14.51
CA GLU A 86 16.08 -9.87 13.75
C GLU A 86 15.17 -8.98 12.88
N SER A 87 14.23 -9.58 12.16
CA SER A 87 13.23 -8.86 11.36
C SER A 87 12.41 -7.92 12.23
N TRP A 88 11.93 -8.40 13.38
CA TRP A 88 11.16 -7.55 14.29
C TRP A 88 11.98 -6.42 14.89
N ALA A 89 13.21 -6.67 15.32
CA ALA A 89 14.12 -5.64 15.85
C ALA A 89 14.38 -4.57 14.79
N MET A 90 14.57 -4.98 13.52
CA MET A 90 14.78 -4.04 12.42
C MET A 90 13.54 -3.17 12.14
N ALA A 91 12.36 -3.77 12.08
CA ALA A 91 11.12 -3.02 11.86
C ALA A 91 10.89 -1.98 12.98
N ARG A 92 11.08 -2.35 14.24
CA ARG A 92 10.99 -1.42 15.36
C ARG A 92 12.00 -0.28 15.25
N LYS A 93 13.26 -0.61 14.94
CA LYS A 93 14.30 0.40 14.76
C LYS A 93 13.92 1.44 13.69
N ILE A 94 13.43 1.00 12.53
CA ILE A 94 12.96 1.89 11.46
C ILE A 94 11.83 2.79 11.97
N ASN A 95 10.87 2.23 12.70
CA ASN A 95 9.74 2.97 13.24
C ASN A 95 10.15 3.97 14.34
N GLU A 96 11.16 3.64 15.15
CA GLU A 96 11.74 4.52 16.17
C GLU A 96 12.55 5.67 15.54
N GLU A 97 13.25 5.43 14.45
CA GLU A 97 14.00 6.45 13.70
C GLU A 97 13.09 7.41 12.92
N MET A 98 11.93 6.91 12.45
CA MET A 98 10.98 7.68 11.66
C MET A 98 9.54 7.63 12.23
N PRO A 99 9.32 8.04 13.49
CA PRO A 99 8.06 7.78 14.18
C PRO A 99 6.85 8.50 13.57
N THR A 100 7.03 9.69 13.02
CA THR A 100 5.95 10.43 12.35
C THR A 100 5.56 9.75 11.05
N TYR A 101 6.53 9.28 10.27
CA TYR A 101 6.29 8.57 9.02
C TYR A 101 5.55 7.25 9.28
N TYR A 102 6.06 6.45 10.21
CA TYR A 102 5.44 5.21 10.64
C TYR A 102 3.97 5.42 11.02
N LYS A 103 3.69 6.37 11.94
CA LYS A 103 2.32 6.64 12.42
C LYS A 103 1.42 7.14 11.31
N ALA A 104 1.93 7.95 10.40
CA ALA A 104 1.16 8.47 9.27
C ALA A 104 0.75 7.36 8.29
N LYS A 105 1.71 6.50 7.93
CA LYS A 105 1.45 5.34 7.05
C LYS A 105 0.47 4.37 7.68
N LEU A 106 0.71 3.98 8.92
CA LEU A 106 -0.16 3.06 9.64
C LEU A 106 -1.60 3.59 9.73
N ALA A 107 -1.79 4.86 10.08
CA ALA A 107 -3.13 5.46 10.16
C ALA A 107 -3.87 5.44 8.80
N ALA A 108 -3.16 5.65 7.69
CA ALA A 108 -3.74 5.56 6.36
C ALA A 108 -4.09 4.11 5.98
N ASP A 109 -3.20 3.16 6.26
CA ASP A 109 -3.40 1.72 6.01
C ASP A 109 -4.63 1.20 6.77
N GLU A 110 -4.71 1.52 8.05
CA GLU A 110 -5.82 1.13 8.92
C GLU A 110 -7.14 1.79 8.50
N THR A 111 -7.10 3.06 8.10
CA THR A 111 -8.30 3.75 7.59
C THR A 111 -8.81 3.09 6.31
N LEU A 112 -7.93 2.82 5.35
CA LEU A 112 -8.31 2.15 4.12
C LEU A 112 -8.90 0.77 4.39
N THR A 113 -8.28 0.01 5.29
CA THR A 113 -8.73 -1.32 5.67
C THR A 113 -10.10 -1.28 6.35
N ALA A 114 -10.22 -0.51 7.44
CA ALA A 114 -11.43 -0.44 8.25
C ALA A 114 -12.66 0.02 7.46
N LEU A 115 -12.49 1.03 6.60
CA LEU A 115 -13.58 1.55 5.77
C LEU A 115 -13.82 0.71 4.52
N GLY A 116 -12.75 0.19 3.91
CA GLY A 116 -12.84 -0.69 2.73
C GLY A 116 -13.55 -2.00 3.04
N GLU A 117 -13.36 -2.56 4.25
CA GLU A 117 -14.09 -3.74 4.71
C GLU A 117 -15.60 -3.53 4.76
N GLN A 118 -16.06 -2.33 5.07
CA GLN A 118 -17.47 -2.01 5.16
C GLN A 118 -18.15 -1.84 3.80
N LYS A 119 -17.39 -1.54 2.74
CA LYS A 119 -17.95 -1.32 1.38
C LYS A 119 -17.88 -2.60 0.56
N LYS A 120 -19.03 -3.28 0.40
CA LYS A 120 -19.13 -4.50 -0.42
C LYS A 120 -18.72 -4.23 -1.87
N GLY A 121 -17.88 -5.11 -2.42
CA GLY A 121 -17.40 -5.01 -3.81
C GLY A 121 -16.28 -3.98 -4.03
N PHE A 122 -15.82 -3.28 -2.98
CA PHE A 122 -14.72 -2.35 -3.08
C PHE A 122 -13.38 -3.06 -2.86
N GLY A 123 -12.46 -2.95 -3.81
CA GLY A 123 -11.09 -3.44 -3.66
C GLY A 123 -10.24 -2.45 -2.84
N TYR A 124 -9.61 -2.93 -1.78
CA TYR A 124 -8.63 -2.13 -1.04
C TYR A 124 -7.29 -2.88 -0.98
N ILE A 125 -6.22 -2.20 -1.33
CA ILE A 125 -4.90 -2.80 -1.48
C ILE A 125 -3.89 -1.93 -0.73
N VAL A 126 -3.26 -2.49 0.28
CA VAL A 126 -2.12 -1.90 0.97
C VAL A 126 -0.87 -2.61 0.51
N LEU A 127 -0.19 -2.04 -0.49
CA LEU A 127 1.07 -2.56 -1.00
C LEU A 127 2.22 -1.99 -0.16
N ARG A 128 3.01 -2.86 0.44
CA ARG A 128 3.98 -2.55 1.49
C ARG A 128 5.41 -2.90 1.05
N PRO A 129 6.05 -2.07 0.24
CA PRO A 129 7.42 -2.32 -0.19
C PRO A 129 8.43 -2.10 0.93
N GLY A 130 9.57 -2.79 0.82
CA GLY A 130 10.77 -2.49 1.57
C GLY A 130 11.47 -1.22 1.09
N GLY A 131 12.78 -1.14 1.23
CA GLY A 131 13.57 -0.02 0.73
C GLY A 131 13.48 0.09 -0.80
N LEU A 132 13.25 1.29 -1.30
CA LEU A 132 13.07 1.53 -2.73
C LEU A 132 14.39 1.91 -3.41
N THR A 133 14.67 1.33 -4.59
CA THR A 133 15.77 1.72 -5.46
C THR A 133 15.28 2.32 -6.77
N ASP A 134 16.16 3.07 -7.43
CA ASP A 134 15.95 3.65 -8.77
C ASP A 134 16.60 2.79 -9.88
N ASP A 135 17.02 1.58 -9.52
CA ASP A 135 17.54 0.63 -10.50
C ASP A 135 16.43 0.19 -11.47
N LYS A 136 16.87 -0.37 -12.60
CA LYS A 136 15.93 -0.96 -13.56
C LYS A 136 15.16 -2.10 -12.91
N GLU A 137 13.88 -2.23 -13.27
CA GLU A 137 13.04 -3.35 -12.86
C GLU A 137 13.67 -4.70 -13.21
N VAL A 138 13.55 -5.66 -12.30
CA VAL A 138 14.11 -7.00 -12.44
C VAL A 138 13.04 -8.00 -12.86
N GLY A 139 11.77 -7.75 -12.52
CA GLY A 139 10.66 -8.66 -12.78
C GLY A 139 10.64 -9.88 -11.86
N LYS A 140 11.47 -9.87 -10.80
CA LYS A 140 11.55 -10.95 -9.82
C LYS A 140 11.39 -10.41 -8.41
N ILE A 141 10.46 -10.97 -7.66
CA ILE A 141 10.01 -10.45 -6.37
C ILE A 141 9.86 -11.53 -5.31
N SER A 142 9.82 -11.09 -4.06
CA SER A 142 9.26 -11.81 -2.92
C SER A 142 8.00 -11.08 -2.51
N PHE A 143 6.84 -11.75 -2.56
CA PHE A 143 5.55 -11.12 -2.47
C PHE A 143 4.58 -11.84 -1.51
N GLY A 144 3.74 -11.05 -0.83
CA GLY A 144 2.73 -11.53 0.12
C GLY A 144 3.21 -11.38 1.55
N LYS A 145 3.80 -12.40 2.15
CA LYS A 145 4.44 -12.39 3.48
C LYS A 145 5.94 -12.47 3.29
N THR A 146 6.66 -11.38 3.57
CA THR A 146 8.12 -11.29 3.36
C THR A 146 8.87 -11.10 4.66
N LYS A 147 10.20 -11.12 4.61
CA LYS A 147 11.05 -10.63 5.71
C LYS A 147 10.80 -9.14 5.93
N ALA A 148 11.15 -8.61 7.11
CA ALA A 148 10.97 -7.21 7.43
C ALA A 148 11.99 -6.27 6.77
N ARG A 149 12.98 -6.80 6.05
CA ARG A 149 14.07 -6.04 5.45
C ARG A 149 14.39 -6.55 4.05
N GLY A 150 14.60 -5.63 3.14
CA GLY A 150 15.04 -5.86 1.77
C GLY A 150 14.80 -4.63 0.93
N MET A 151 15.27 -4.70 -0.31
CA MET A 151 15.12 -3.64 -1.31
C MET A 151 14.21 -4.15 -2.43
N VAL A 152 13.58 -3.23 -3.13
CA VAL A 152 12.80 -3.50 -4.35
C VAL A 152 12.88 -2.28 -5.26
N THR A 153 12.88 -2.48 -6.56
CA THR A 153 12.89 -1.35 -7.49
C THR A 153 11.53 -0.67 -7.56
N ARG A 154 11.50 0.63 -7.83
CA ARG A 154 10.23 1.34 -8.06
C ARG A 154 9.50 0.81 -9.30
N GLY A 155 10.23 0.30 -10.29
CA GLY A 155 9.65 -0.36 -11.46
C GLY A 155 8.87 -1.61 -11.07
N ASP A 156 9.46 -2.52 -10.28
CA ASP A 156 8.78 -3.73 -9.80
C ASP A 156 7.57 -3.39 -8.90
N VAL A 157 7.67 -2.36 -8.05
CA VAL A 157 6.52 -1.90 -7.25
C VAL A 157 5.38 -1.42 -8.15
N ALA A 158 5.67 -0.67 -9.20
CA ALA A 158 4.67 -0.18 -10.14
C ALA A 158 4.03 -1.33 -10.93
N GLU A 159 4.82 -2.31 -11.35
CA GLU A 159 4.33 -3.50 -12.04
C GLU A 159 3.36 -4.30 -11.17
N VAL A 160 3.75 -4.59 -9.92
CA VAL A 160 2.89 -5.29 -8.96
C VAL A 160 1.60 -4.52 -8.69
N ALA A 161 1.68 -3.20 -8.51
CA ALA A 161 0.50 -2.36 -8.28
C ALA A 161 -0.50 -2.46 -9.44
N VAL A 162 -0.04 -2.41 -10.69
CA VAL A 162 -0.90 -2.57 -11.88
C VAL A 162 -1.52 -3.96 -11.91
N LYS A 163 -0.72 -5.02 -11.71
CA LYS A 163 -1.23 -6.40 -11.73
C LYS A 163 -2.30 -6.64 -10.67
N LEU A 164 -2.16 -6.08 -9.46
CA LEU A 164 -3.17 -6.17 -8.41
C LEU A 164 -4.45 -5.41 -8.77
N LEU A 165 -4.34 -4.24 -9.39
CA LEU A 165 -5.50 -3.45 -9.81
C LEU A 165 -6.27 -4.11 -10.98
N GLU A 166 -5.60 -4.83 -11.86
CA GLU A 166 -6.22 -5.57 -12.96
C GLU A 166 -7.02 -6.82 -12.48
N LYS A 167 -6.73 -7.35 -11.29
CA LYS A 167 -7.47 -8.49 -10.73
C LYS A 167 -8.77 -8.04 -10.06
N GLU A 168 -9.82 -8.83 -10.20
CA GLU A 168 -11.08 -8.57 -9.53
C GLU A 168 -10.96 -8.78 -8.00
N SER A 169 -11.67 -7.96 -7.24
CA SER A 169 -11.90 -8.17 -5.80
C SER A 169 -10.67 -8.34 -4.90
N VAL A 170 -9.53 -7.76 -5.26
CA VAL A 170 -8.33 -7.82 -4.41
C VAL A 170 -8.53 -6.96 -3.16
N ARG A 171 -8.33 -7.57 -1.99
CA ARG A 171 -8.46 -6.92 -0.68
C ARG A 171 -7.38 -7.44 0.25
N GLY A 172 -6.67 -6.53 0.91
CA GLY A 172 -5.69 -6.92 1.92
C GLY A 172 -4.37 -6.15 1.86
N TRP A 173 -3.44 -6.61 2.68
CA TRP A 173 -2.09 -6.10 2.78
C TRP A 173 -1.11 -7.06 2.12
N PHE A 174 -0.14 -6.53 1.39
CA PHE A 174 0.82 -7.32 0.64
C PHE A 174 2.23 -6.74 0.82
N ASP A 175 3.10 -7.49 1.47
CA ASP A 175 4.52 -7.13 1.59
C ASP A 175 5.23 -7.40 0.26
N LEU A 176 6.19 -6.55 -0.09
CA LEU A 176 6.91 -6.64 -1.36
C LEU A 176 8.39 -6.32 -1.21
N LEU A 177 9.23 -7.26 -1.64
CA LEU A 177 10.67 -7.12 -1.76
C LEU A 177 11.13 -7.62 -3.14
N GLY A 178 12.34 -7.25 -3.56
CA GLY A 178 13.04 -7.97 -4.61
C GLY A 178 13.27 -9.42 -4.21
N GLY A 179 13.24 -10.32 -5.16
CA GLY A 179 13.31 -11.76 -4.89
C GLY A 179 13.68 -12.58 -6.11
N GLU A 180 13.25 -13.86 -6.13
CA GLU A 180 13.61 -14.82 -7.17
C GLU A 180 12.39 -15.29 -7.98
N GLU A 181 11.17 -15.03 -7.52
CA GLU A 181 9.95 -15.48 -8.18
C GLU A 181 9.51 -14.45 -9.22
N GLU A 182 9.19 -14.88 -10.42
CA GLU A 182 8.66 -14.01 -11.49
C GLU A 182 7.39 -13.30 -11.02
N THR A 183 7.26 -12.01 -11.33
CA THR A 183 6.20 -11.14 -10.79
C THR A 183 4.80 -11.72 -11.03
N ASP A 184 4.51 -12.23 -12.23
CA ASP A 184 3.20 -12.82 -12.53
C ASP A 184 2.90 -14.04 -11.66
N ALA A 185 3.87 -14.94 -11.55
CA ALA A 185 3.73 -16.16 -10.75
C ALA A 185 3.53 -15.84 -9.27
N ALA A 186 4.30 -14.89 -8.72
CA ALA A 186 4.20 -14.46 -7.35
C ALA A 186 2.82 -13.85 -7.03
N VAL A 187 2.32 -12.96 -7.89
CA VAL A 187 1.00 -12.33 -7.72
C VAL A 187 -0.12 -13.39 -7.80
N GLU A 188 -0.07 -14.28 -8.79
CA GLU A 188 -1.08 -15.34 -8.93
C GLU A 188 -1.07 -16.32 -7.76
N ARG A 189 0.11 -16.73 -7.29
CA ARG A 189 0.26 -17.59 -6.11
C ARG A 189 -0.36 -16.95 -4.89
N VAL A 190 0.03 -15.71 -4.57
CA VAL A 190 -0.44 -14.99 -3.38
C VAL A 190 -1.95 -14.84 -3.37
N LEU A 191 -2.55 -14.49 -4.50
CA LEU A 191 -4.01 -14.33 -4.60
C LEU A 191 -4.75 -15.67 -4.55
N ARG A 192 -4.25 -16.69 -5.23
CA ARG A 192 -4.83 -18.05 -5.21
C ARG A 192 -4.79 -18.66 -3.82
N GLU A 193 -3.70 -18.47 -3.09
CA GLU A 193 -3.50 -19.02 -1.74
C GLU A 193 -4.12 -18.15 -0.65
N GLY A 194 -4.68 -16.99 -0.98
CA GLY A 194 -5.29 -16.08 -0.02
C GLY A 194 -4.28 -15.48 0.98
N ILE A 195 -3.02 -15.35 0.57
CA ILE A 195 -1.97 -14.79 1.44
C ILE A 195 -2.22 -13.30 1.67
N ASN A 196 -2.31 -12.92 2.94
CA ASN A 196 -2.54 -11.54 3.36
C ASN A 196 -1.62 -11.20 4.53
N SER A 197 -0.77 -10.20 4.37
CA SER A 197 0.16 -9.78 5.41
C SER A 197 -0.49 -8.95 6.54
N MET A 198 -1.80 -8.70 6.47
CA MET A 198 -2.57 -8.15 7.58
C MET A 198 -2.74 -9.18 8.73
N GLU A 199 -2.46 -10.43 8.50
CA GLU A 199 -2.57 -11.48 9.52
C GLU A 199 -1.85 -11.09 10.81
N GLY A 200 -2.56 -11.20 11.93
CA GLY A 200 -2.09 -10.79 13.25
C GLY A 200 -2.42 -9.36 13.64
N GLU A 201 -2.92 -8.52 12.72
CA GLU A 201 -3.42 -7.19 13.06
C GLU A 201 -4.89 -7.25 13.55
N ASP A 202 -5.24 -6.35 14.46
CA ASP A 202 -6.59 -6.29 15.06
C ASP A 202 -7.53 -5.38 14.25
N LEU A 203 -8.35 -5.97 13.40
CA LEU A 203 -9.32 -5.25 12.59
C LEU A 203 -10.37 -4.50 13.42
N GLU A 204 -10.78 -5.03 14.58
CA GLU A 204 -11.76 -4.37 15.43
C GLU A 204 -11.18 -3.15 16.14
N ALA A 205 -9.89 -3.20 16.50
CA ALA A 205 -9.17 -2.02 16.97
C ALA A 205 -9.07 -0.96 15.89
N MET A 206 -8.72 -1.34 14.64
CA MET A 206 -8.69 -0.40 13.50
C MET A 206 -10.04 0.30 13.30
N LYS A 207 -11.15 -0.45 13.37
CA LYS A 207 -12.50 0.11 13.21
C LYS A 207 -12.87 1.10 14.32
N LYS A 208 -12.38 0.89 15.54
CA LYS A 208 -12.63 1.82 16.66
C LYS A 208 -11.85 3.13 16.51
N ASP A 209 -10.65 3.05 15.98
CA ASP A 209 -9.76 4.21 15.81
C ASP A 209 -10.14 5.07 14.60
N VAL A 210 -10.96 4.53 13.68
CA VAL A 210 -11.36 5.19 12.44
C VAL A 210 -12.81 5.67 12.53
N ALA A 211 -13.02 7.00 12.43
CA ALA A 211 -14.35 7.56 12.36
C ALA A 211 -15.13 7.01 11.14
N PRO A 212 -16.43 6.72 11.24
CA PRO A 212 -17.24 6.20 10.14
C PRO A 212 -17.28 7.16 8.94
N LEU A 213 -17.74 6.66 7.79
CA LEU A 213 -17.94 7.46 6.56
C LEU A 213 -19.01 8.52 6.74
#